data_b6d254b08f3e4b7e7b843f80f138c399
#
_entry.id   b6d254b08f3e4b7e7b843f80f138c399
#
_cell.length_a   1.000
_cell.length_b   1.000
_cell.length_c   1.000
_cell.angle_alpha   90.00
_cell.angle_beta   90.00
_cell.angle_gamma   90.00
#
_symmetry.space_group_name_H-M   'P 1'
#
loop_
_entity.id
_entity.type
_entity.pdbx_description
1 polymer ?
#
loop_
_entity_poly.entity_id
_entity_poly.type
_entity_poly.pdbx_seq_one_letter_code
_entity_poly.pdbx_strand_id
1 'polypeptide(L)'
;MDLFGTAGIRGSAETRVTPELALAVGRAVAAEVRAAEEGTRPAEVVLARDGRVTGPAIAAAMESGLASGGVRVLRAGRLPTPALAHASQRRYGVMLTASHNPPTDNGIKLFRDGSEFDREAERAVEERVAGEEPPAPWDEWTEAERVDTLGGYLDAVRAYAEGFGDDLDGLRIAVDCGNGMSAPATPTVLRELGAEVVTLNGNVDGHFPGRGSKPTPESLRDLRAFIADANEGVAAPGRPGTEIDAEGFAFGIGHDGDSDRIVIVDADGDVVHEDTVLALLAERYTRESDAADPVVVTTPNASGRIDE
;
A
#
# COMPACT_ATOMS: atom_id res chain seq x y z
N MET A 1 -15.94 -20.86 7.93
CA MET A 1 -15.18 -20.01 8.89
C MET A 1 -14.96 -18.69 8.19
N ASP A 2 -15.47 -17.59 8.70
CA ASP A 2 -15.23 -16.29 8.05
C ASP A 2 -13.82 -15.80 8.43
N LEU A 3 -12.84 -16.07 7.56
CA LEU A 3 -11.47 -15.58 7.74
C LEU A 3 -11.32 -14.17 7.22
N PHE A 4 -11.85 -13.90 6.01
CA PHE A 4 -11.76 -12.60 5.36
C PHE A 4 -12.77 -11.61 5.91
N GLY A 5 -12.29 -10.41 6.22
CA GLY A 5 -13.10 -9.22 6.46
C GLY A 5 -13.26 -8.38 5.20
N THR A 6 -13.66 -7.10 5.35
CA THR A 6 -13.80 -6.16 4.22
C THR A 6 -12.49 -5.78 3.53
N ALA A 7 -11.34 -6.12 4.11
CA ALA A 7 -10.02 -5.75 3.59
C ALA A 7 -8.98 -6.85 3.89
N GLY A 8 -9.27 -8.07 3.51
CA GLY A 8 -8.42 -9.23 3.76
C GLY A 8 -8.57 -9.85 5.16
N ILE A 9 -7.70 -10.78 5.50
CA ILE A 9 -7.60 -11.37 6.83
C ILE A 9 -6.77 -10.43 7.70
N ARG A 10 -7.28 -9.97 8.85
CA ARG A 10 -6.54 -9.07 9.76
C ARG A 10 -6.76 -9.40 11.22
N GLY A 11 -5.78 -9.13 12.06
CA GLY A 11 -5.85 -9.21 13.51
C GLY A 11 -4.50 -9.45 14.17
N SER A 12 -4.56 -9.73 15.47
CA SER A 12 -3.35 -10.00 16.27
C SER A 12 -2.49 -11.10 15.65
N ALA A 13 -1.19 -10.81 15.50
CA ALA A 13 -0.21 -11.79 15.02
C ALA A 13 0.02 -12.96 15.99
N GLU A 14 -0.39 -12.82 17.26
CA GLU A 14 -0.24 -13.87 18.28
C GLU A 14 -1.39 -14.87 18.27
N THR A 15 -2.61 -14.44 17.87
CA THR A 15 -3.82 -15.26 18.08
C THR A 15 -4.67 -15.45 16.81
N ARG A 16 -4.54 -14.61 15.80
CA ARG A 16 -5.36 -14.67 14.60
C ARG A 16 -4.54 -14.85 13.33
N VAL A 17 -3.60 -13.95 13.06
CA VAL A 17 -2.76 -14.00 11.84
C VAL A 17 -1.42 -14.64 12.19
N THR A 18 -1.49 -15.90 12.62
CA THR A 18 -0.31 -16.65 13.07
C THR A 18 0.47 -17.27 11.88
N PRO A 19 1.71 -17.73 12.09
CA PRO A 19 2.44 -18.48 11.08
C PRO A 19 1.70 -19.74 10.61
N GLU A 20 0.97 -20.43 11.50
CA GLU A 20 0.18 -21.62 11.17
C GLU A 20 -0.95 -21.28 10.20
N LEU A 21 -1.68 -20.18 10.46
CA LEU A 21 -2.71 -19.70 9.53
C LEU A 21 -2.08 -19.31 8.19
N ALA A 22 -0.96 -18.60 8.18
CA ALA A 22 -0.29 -18.18 6.96
C ALA A 22 0.15 -19.37 6.10
N LEU A 23 0.65 -20.45 6.73
CA LEU A 23 0.98 -21.69 6.04
C LEU A 23 -0.26 -22.36 5.43
N ALA A 24 -1.37 -22.43 6.20
CA ALA A 24 -2.62 -23.01 5.71
C ALA A 24 -3.21 -22.21 4.54
N VAL A 25 -3.24 -20.86 4.66
CA VAL A 25 -3.68 -19.96 3.57
C VAL A 25 -2.76 -20.11 2.36
N GLY A 26 -1.44 -20.24 2.55
CA GLY A 26 -0.50 -20.44 1.47
C GLY A 26 -0.78 -21.71 0.66
N ARG A 27 -1.10 -22.84 1.31
CA ARG A 27 -1.51 -24.08 0.63
C ARG A 27 -2.84 -23.92 -0.11
N ALA A 28 -3.81 -23.27 0.53
CA ALA A 28 -5.11 -23.01 -0.08
C ALA A 28 -4.99 -22.15 -1.34
N VAL A 29 -4.20 -21.05 -1.27
CA VAL A 29 -3.92 -20.19 -2.42
C VAL A 29 -3.19 -20.96 -3.53
N ALA A 30 -2.20 -21.78 -3.17
CA ALA A 30 -1.49 -22.60 -4.16
C ALA A 30 -2.44 -23.56 -4.91
N ALA A 31 -3.38 -24.18 -4.21
CA ALA A 31 -4.37 -25.05 -4.81
C ALA A 31 -5.32 -24.27 -5.76
N GLU A 32 -5.77 -23.06 -5.38
CA GLU A 32 -6.57 -22.20 -6.25
C GLU A 32 -5.81 -21.77 -7.52
N VAL A 33 -4.54 -21.35 -7.35
CA VAL A 33 -3.68 -20.97 -8.47
C VAL A 33 -3.52 -22.12 -9.46
N ARG A 34 -3.24 -23.33 -8.97
CA ARG A 34 -3.09 -24.53 -9.81
C ARG A 34 -4.38 -24.95 -10.48
N ALA A 35 -5.52 -24.79 -9.81
CA ALA A 35 -6.83 -25.11 -10.39
C ALA A 35 -7.23 -24.13 -11.50
N ALA A 36 -6.81 -22.86 -11.42
CA ALA A 36 -7.12 -21.83 -12.41
C ALA A 36 -6.20 -21.87 -13.66
N GLU A 37 -5.01 -22.45 -13.53
CA GLU A 37 -4.03 -22.52 -14.63
C GLU A 37 -4.16 -23.83 -15.41
N GLU A 38 -5.03 -23.85 -16.40
CA GLU A 38 -5.03 -24.91 -17.41
C GLU A 38 -3.81 -24.75 -18.36
N GLY A 39 -2.63 -25.15 -17.88
CA GLY A 39 -1.54 -25.65 -18.74
C GLY A 39 -0.70 -24.65 -19.55
N THR A 40 -0.86 -23.32 -19.44
CA THR A 40 -0.14 -22.37 -20.32
C THR A 40 0.79 -21.38 -19.60
N ARG A 41 0.75 -21.28 -18.28
CA ARG A 41 1.63 -20.40 -17.49
C ARG A 41 2.16 -21.16 -16.26
N PRO A 42 3.42 -20.90 -15.84
CA PRO A 42 3.87 -21.42 -14.57
C PRO A 42 3.03 -20.81 -13.44
N ALA A 43 2.54 -21.63 -12.52
CA ALA A 43 1.85 -21.18 -11.33
C ALA A 43 2.80 -20.31 -10.46
N GLU A 44 2.65 -19.00 -10.50
CA GLU A 44 3.53 -18.05 -9.83
C GLU A 44 2.74 -17.12 -8.89
N VAL A 45 3.29 -16.90 -7.69
CA VAL A 45 2.74 -15.99 -6.71
C VAL A 45 3.81 -15.01 -6.25
N VAL A 46 3.56 -13.70 -6.40
CA VAL A 46 4.41 -12.66 -5.81
C VAL A 46 4.05 -12.52 -4.34
N LEU A 47 5.04 -12.69 -3.47
CA LEU A 47 4.90 -12.54 -2.02
C LEU A 47 5.65 -11.30 -1.55
N ALA A 48 4.91 -10.37 -0.94
CA ALA A 48 5.47 -9.19 -0.30
C ALA A 48 4.88 -8.95 1.10
N ARG A 49 5.48 -8.03 1.82
CA ARG A 49 5.05 -7.62 3.16
C ARG A 49 5.33 -6.14 3.42
N ASP A 50 4.66 -5.57 4.39
CA ASP A 50 4.98 -4.26 4.94
C ASP A 50 6.19 -4.29 5.92
N GLY A 51 6.39 -3.19 6.66
CA GLY A 51 7.48 -3.02 7.62
C GLY A 51 7.28 -3.70 8.98
N ARG A 52 6.13 -4.32 9.26
CA ARG A 52 5.77 -4.88 10.58
C ARG A 52 6.79 -5.93 11.06
N VAL A 53 7.05 -5.91 12.37
CA VAL A 53 8.06 -6.78 13.02
C VAL A 53 7.71 -8.26 12.86
N THR A 54 6.43 -8.61 12.89
CA THR A 54 5.94 -10.00 12.73
C THR A 54 5.97 -10.49 11.28
N GLY A 55 6.09 -9.57 10.32
CA GLY A 55 6.07 -9.87 8.89
C GLY A 55 7.04 -10.95 8.42
N PRO A 56 8.32 -10.98 8.85
CA PRO A 56 9.26 -12.01 8.40
C PRO A 56 8.85 -13.43 8.74
N ALA A 57 8.34 -13.68 9.97
CA ALA A 57 7.91 -15.01 10.40
C ALA A 57 6.66 -15.48 9.63
N ILE A 58 5.68 -14.60 9.47
CA ILE A 58 4.46 -14.87 8.72
C ILE A 58 4.79 -15.11 7.23
N ALA A 59 5.72 -14.33 6.65
CA ALA A 59 6.15 -14.51 5.27
C ALA A 59 6.84 -15.85 5.02
N ALA A 60 7.68 -16.30 5.94
CA ALA A 60 8.35 -17.60 5.84
C ALA A 60 7.32 -18.75 5.87
N ALA A 61 6.29 -18.65 6.71
CA ALA A 61 5.22 -19.64 6.78
C ALA A 61 4.34 -19.63 5.53
N MET A 62 3.95 -18.45 5.04
CA MET A 62 3.21 -18.28 3.79
C MET A 62 3.97 -18.88 2.61
N GLU A 63 5.26 -18.54 2.49
CA GLU A 63 6.14 -19.09 1.47
C GLU A 63 6.21 -20.62 1.51
N SER A 64 6.35 -21.18 2.71
CA SER A 64 6.37 -22.64 2.91
C SER A 64 5.05 -23.27 2.47
N GLY A 65 3.92 -22.61 2.74
CA GLY A 65 2.60 -23.06 2.29
C GLY A 65 2.47 -23.05 0.77
N LEU A 66 2.83 -21.94 0.14
CA LEU A 66 2.80 -21.77 -1.31
C LEU A 66 3.74 -22.78 -2.02
N ALA A 67 4.99 -22.85 -1.59
CA ALA A 67 5.99 -23.73 -2.19
C ALA A 67 5.64 -25.22 -2.05
N SER A 68 5.18 -25.65 -0.85
CA SER A 68 4.71 -27.02 -0.64
C SER A 68 3.37 -27.31 -1.34
N GLY A 69 2.62 -26.28 -1.70
CA GLY A 69 1.44 -26.38 -2.55
C GLY A 69 1.75 -26.46 -4.05
N GLY A 70 3.03 -26.42 -4.47
CA GLY A 70 3.45 -26.61 -5.85
C GLY A 70 3.39 -25.37 -6.73
N VAL A 71 3.40 -24.14 -6.13
CA VAL A 71 3.47 -22.88 -6.89
C VAL A 71 4.82 -22.20 -6.69
N ARG A 72 5.36 -21.59 -7.75
CA ARG A 72 6.60 -20.82 -7.70
C ARG A 72 6.39 -19.54 -6.91
N VAL A 73 7.23 -19.27 -5.92
CA VAL A 73 7.14 -18.08 -5.09
C VAL A 73 8.16 -17.04 -5.54
N LEU A 74 7.68 -15.86 -5.93
CA LEU A 74 8.49 -14.69 -6.25
C LEU A 74 8.54 -13.77 -5.02
N ARG A 75 9.63 -13.88 -4.25
CA ARG A 75 9.81 -13.15 -2.99
C ARG A 75 10.23 -11.70 -3.27
N ALA A 76 9.30 -10.76 -3.22
CA ALA A 76 9.53 -9.34 -3.49
C ALA A 76 9.98 -8.54 -2.23
N GLY A 77 9.90 -9.15 -1.05
CA GLY A 77 10.39 -8.51 0.18
C GLY A 77 9.45 -7.46 0.75
N ARG A 78 9.97 -6.29 1.14
CA ARG A 78 9.17 -5.19 1.68
C ARG A 78 8.71 -4.28 0.55
N LEU A 79 7.39 -4.14 0.36
CA LEU A 79 6.78 -3.29 -0.66
C LEU A 79 5.59 -2.50 -0.09
N PRO A 80 5.26 -1.35 -0.66
CA PRO A 80 3.92 -0.77 -0.55
C PRO A 80 2.89 -1.72 -1.17
N THR A 81 1.66 -1.74 -0.63
CA THR A 81 0.56 -2.54 -1.19
C THR A 81 0.31 -2.26 -2.68
N PRO A 82 0.28 -0.99 -3.16
CA PRO A 82 0.13 -0.73 -4.59
C PRO A 82 1.28 -1.26 -5.45
N ALA A 83 2.50 -1.34 -4.92
CA ALA A 83 3.62 -1.95 -5.65
C ALA A 83 3.45 -3.47 -5.81
N LEU A 84 2.90 -4.15 -4.79
CA LEU A 84 2.53 -5.55 -4.95
C LEU A 84 1.40 -5.73 -5.95
N ALA A 85 0.35 -4.90 -5.90
CA ALA A 85 -0.74 -4.94 -6.87
C ALA A 85 -0.19 -4.82 -8.30
N HIS A 86 0.70 -3.85 -8.54
CA HIS A 86 1.39 -3.70 -9.83
C HIS A 86 2.21 -4.94 -10.21
N ALA A 87 2.97 -5.51 -9.28
CA ALA A 87 3.78 -6.71 -9.53
C ALA A 87 2.93 -7.97 -9.75
N SER A 88 1.67 -7.99 -9.32
CA SER A 88 0.74 -9.10 -9.50
C SER A 88 -0.05 -9.04 -10.81
N GLN A 89 0.18 -8.06 -11.68
CA GLN A 89 -0.40 -8.04 -13.02
C GLN A 89 -0.04 -9.32 -13.79
N ARG A 90 -1.05 -9.99 -14.37
CA ARG A 90 -0.96 -11.27 -15.07
C ARG A 90 -0.49 -12.46 -14.22
N ARG A 91 -0.58 -12.35 -12.89
CA ARG A 91 -0.24 -13.39 -11.92
C ARG A 91 -0.96 -13.18 -10.61
N TYR A 92 -0.66 -14.01 -9.63
CA TYR A 92 -1.21 -13.88 -8.29
C TYR A 92 -0.25 -13.13 -7.37
N GLY A 93 -0.80 -12.49 -6.32
CA GLY A 93 -0.04 -11.78 -5.31
C GLY A 93 -0.54 -12.07 -3.90
N VAL A 94 0.37 -12.07 -2.95
CA VAL A 94 0.06 -12.10 -1.52
C VAL A 94 0.77 -10.94 -0.85
N MET A 95 -0.01 -10.06 -0.21
CA MET A 95 0.50 -8.97 0.61
C MET A 95 0.27 -9.25 2.09
N LEU A 96 1.34 -9.24 2.86
CA LEU A 96 1.29 -9.39 4.32
C LEU A 96 1.32 -8.02 4.96
N THR A 97 0.15 -7.55 5.39
CA THR A 97 -0.04 -6.22 5.99
C THR A 97 -1.35 -6.13 6.74
N ALA A 98 -1.38 -5.35 7.80
CA ALA A 98 -2.62 -4.92 8.45
C ALA A 98 -2.92 -3.44 8.21
N SER A 99 -2.27 -2.80 7.19
CA SER A 99 -2.48 -1.40 6.81
C SER A 99 -2.38 -0.46 8.03
N HIS A 100 -3.47 0.14 8.44
CA HIS A 100 -3.55 1.11 9.54
C HIS A 100 -3.83 0.53 10.93
N ASN A 101 -3.86 -0.81 11.08
CA ASN A 101 -4.02 -1.45 12.39
C ASN A 101 -2.78 -1.26 13.28
N PRO A 102 -2.89 -1.43 14.62
CA PRO A 102 -1.77 -1.37 15.54
C PRO A 102 -0.57 -2.24 15.15
N PRO A 103 0.64 -1.97 15.64
CA PRO A 103 1.84 -2.74 15.31
C PRO A 103 1.80 -4.21 15.71
N THR A 104 0.95 -4.57 16.68
CA THR A 104 0.71 -5.96 17.12
C THR A 104 -0.07 -6.81 16.14
N ASP A 105 -0.77 -6.17 15.20
CA ASP A 105 -1.57 -6.84 14.20
C ASP A 105 -0.77 -7.11 12.92
N ASN A 106 -1.20 -8.11 12.18
CA ASN A 106 -0.80 -8.33 10.79
C ASN A 106 -2.02 -8.76 9.97
N GLY A 107 -1.81 -9.02 8.68
CA GLY A 107 -2.89 -9.42 7.78
C GLY A 107 -2.38 -10.10 6.53
N ILE A 108 -3.33 -10.63 5.77
CA ILE A 108 -3.10 -11.29 4.49
C ILE A 108 -4.12 -10.74 3.50
N LYS A 109 -3.64 -10.11 2.43
CA LYS A 109 -4.44 -9.69 1.28
C LYS A 109 -4.02 -10.52 0.06
N LEU A 110 -4.99 -10.96 -0.71
CA LEU A 110 -4.76 -11.77 -1.92
C LEU A 110 -5.09 -10.95 -3.16
N PHE A 111 -4.27 -11.10 -4.19
CA PHE A 111 -4.39 -10.37 -5.45
C PHE A 111 -4.37 -11.32 -6.64
N ARG A 112 -5.09 -10.95 -7.70
CA ARG A 112 -5.06 -11.56 -9.02
C ARG A 112 -5.14 -10.46 -10.08
N ASP A 113 -4.23 -10.48 -11.05
CA ASP A 113 -4.17 -9.49 -12.13
C ASP A 113 -4.17 -8.01 -11.64
N GLY A 114 -3.46 -7.74 -10.54
CA GLY A 114 -3.34 -6.40 -9.98
C GLY A 114 -4.50 -5.95 -9.08
N SER A 115 -5.56 -6.75 -8.94
CA SER A 115 -6.74 -6.46 -8.12
C SER A 115 -6.85 -7.38 -6.92
N GLU A 116 -7.40 -6.90 -5.81
CA GLU A 116 -7.72 -7.75 -4.66
C GLU A 116 -8.73 -8.84 -5.08
N PHE A 117 -8.67 -10.00 -4.44
CA PHE A 117 -9.65 -11.07 -4.65
C PHE A 117 -11.06 -10.56 -4.36
N ASP A 118 -11.99 -10.97 -5.21
CA ASP A 118 -13.41 -10.80 -4.93
C ASP A 118 -13.89 -11.81 -3.86
N ARG A 119 -15.10 -11.60 -3.36
CA ARG A 119 -15.66 -12.44 -2.28
C ARG A 119 -15.81 -13.91 -2.68
N GLU A 120 -15.97 -14.23 -3.94
CA GLU A 120 -16.06 -15.61 -4.43
C GLU A 120 -14.69 -16.30 -4.33
N ALA A 121 -13.63 -15.66 -4.79
CA ALA A 121 -12.27 -16.17 -4.67
C ALA A 121 -11.80 -16.28 -3.20
N GLU A 122 -12.15 -15.30 -2.36
CA GLU A 122 -11.88 -15.38 -0.91
C GLU A 122 -12.55 -16.61 -0.27
N ARG A 123 -13.83 -16.88 -0.59
CA ARG A 123 -14.57 -18.05 -0.08
C ARG A 123 -13.94 -19.36 -0.51
N ALA A 124 -13.47 -19.47 -1.76
CA ALA A 124 -12.78 -20.66 -2.23
C ALA A 124 -11.54 -20.96 -1.37
N VAL A 125 -10.76 -19.92 -1.02
CA VAL A 125 -9.62 -20.06 -0.10
C VAL A 125 -10.08 -20.44 1.31
N GLU A 126 -11.16 -19.83 1.85
CA GLU A 126 -11.73 -20.16 3.16
C GLU A 126 -12.15 -21.63 3.27
N GLU A 127 -12.80 -22.15 2.23
CA GLU A 127 -13.23 -23.55 2.16
C GLU A 127 -12.05 -24.52 2.15
N ARG A 128 -10.98 -24.21 1.44
CA ARG A 128 -9.75 -25.01 1.43
C ARG A 128 -9.03 -24.98 2.77
N VAL A 129 -8.94 -23.81 3.41
CA VAL A 129 -8.34 -23.70 4.75
C VAL A 129 -9.15 -24.52 5.75
N ALA A 130 -10.50 -24.46 5.70
CA ALA A 130 -11.37 -25.24 6.57
C ALA A 130 -11.29 -26.76 6.28
N GLY A 131 -11.00 -27.14 5.05
CA GLY A 131 -10.77 -28.52 4.62
C GLY A 131 -9.36 -29.04 4.89
N GLU A 132 -8.48 -28.24 5.52
CA GLU A 132 -7.09 -28.61 5.80
C GLU A 132 -6.35 -29.02 4.51
N GLU A 133 -6.33 -28.14 3.49
CA GLU A 133 -5.68 -28.39 2.19
C GLU A 133 -4.31 -29.05 2.34
N PRO A 134 -4.09 -30.26 1.82
CA PRO A 134 -2.81 -30.95 1.96
C PRO A 134 -1.73 -30.31 1.06
N PRO A 135 -0.45 -30.58 1.33
CA PRO A 135 0.60 -30.20 0.38
C PRO A 135 0.44 -30.98 -0.94
N ALA A 136 1.02 -30.45 -2.01
CA ALA A 136 1.20 -31.17 -3.26
C ALA A 136 2.13 -32.40 -3.07
N PRO A 137 2.17 -33.36 -4.00
CA PRO A 137 3.20 -34.41 -4.02
C PRO A 137 4.58 -33.82 -3.83
N TRP A 138 5.45 -34.52 -3.08
CA TRP A 138 6.75 -33.99 -2.68
C TRP A 138 7.67 -33.59 -3.85
N ASP A 139 7.52 -34.21 -4.99
CA ASP A 139 8.27 -33.97 -6.23
C ASP A 139 7.72 -32.79 -7.06
N GLU A 140 6.58 -32.20 -6.65
CA GLU A 140 6.00 -30.97 -7.20
C GLU A 140 6.33 -29.72 -6.36
N TRP A 141 7.03 -29.86 -5.24
CA TRP A 141 7.41 -28.71 -4.44
C TRP A 141 8.38 -27.81 -5.17
N THR A 142 8.24 -26.50 -4.95
CA THR A 142 8.99 -25.47 -5.67
C THR A 142 9.95 -24.74 -4.75
N GLU A 143 10.87 -24.00 -5.36
CA GLU A 143 11.74 -23.07 -4.64
C GLU A 143 11.23 -21.64 -4.76
N ALA A 144 11.54 -20.81 -3.73
CA ALA A 144 11.26 -19.39 -3.77
C ALA A 144 12.42 -18.61 -4.36
N GLU A 145 12.13 -17.71 -5.28
CA GLU A 145 13.10 -16.82 -5.92
C GLU A 145 12.95 -15.39 -5.39
N ARG A 146 14.08 -14.71 -5.16
CA ARG A 146 14.06 -13.29 -4.83
C ARG A 146 13.95 -12.45 -6.10
N VAL A 147 13.00 -11.50 -6.10
CA VAL A 147 12.77 -10.56 -7.19
C VAL A 147 12.79 -9.12 -6.68
N ASP A 148 13.24 -8.21 -7.52
CA ASP A 148 13.12 -6.77 -7.28
C ASP A 148 12.01 -6.22 -8.20
N THR A 149 10.97 -5.69 -7.59
CA THR A 149 9.79 -5.18 -8.30
C THR A 149 9.49 -3.72 -7.99
N LEU A 150 10.18 -3.14 -6.98
CA LEU A 150 9.93 -1.76 -6.58
C LEU A 150 10.27 -0.77 -7.69
N GLY A 151 11.44 -0.92 -8.33
CA GLY A 151 11.87 -0.03 -9.42
C GLY A 151 10.85 0.04 -10.55
N GLY A 152 10.35 -1.10 -11.01
CA GLY A 152 9.32 -1.14 -12.06
C GLY A 152 8.01 -0.47 -11.67
N TYR A 153 7.61 -0.54 -10.39
CA TYR A 153 6.46 0.20 -9.88
C TYR A 153 6.70 1.71 -9.89
N LEU A 154 7.86 2.17 -9.41
CA LEU A 154 8.20 3.61 -9.40
C LEU A 154 8.23 4.17 -10.83
N ASP A 155 8.83 3.44 -11.77
CA ASP A 155 8.83 3.81 -13.20
C ASP A 155 7.41 3.92 -13.76
N ALA A 156 6.52 2.98 -13.43
CA ALA A 156 5.14 3.01 -13.89
C ALA A 156 4.35 4.20 -13.30
N VAL A 157 4.56 4.53 -12.01
CA VAL A 157 3.91 5.69 -11.38
C VAL A 157 4.41 6.99 -12.02
N ARG A 158 5.73 7.12 -12.25
CA ARG A 158 6.31 8.29 -12.92
C ARG A 158 5.74 8.45 -14.33
N ALA A 159 5.77 7.40 -15.14
CA ALA A 159 5.25 7.44 -16.50
C ALA A 159 3.75 7.80 -16.55
N TYR A 160 2.97 7.32 -15.56
CA TYR A 160 1.57 7.72 -15.43
C TYR A 160 1.43 9.21 -15.11
N ALA A 161 2.21 9.72 -14.15
CA ALA A 161 2.17 11.12 -13.73
C ALA A 161 2.61 12.08 -14.86
N GLU A 162 3.68 11.75 -15.60
CA GLU A 162 4.15 12.53 -16.76
C GLU A 162 3.07 12.68 -17.86
N GLY A 163 2.18 11.70 -17.99
CA GLY A 163 1.04 11.75 -18.91
C GLY A 163 -0.17 12.52 -18.39
N PHE A 164 -0.17 12.95 -17.12
CA PHE A 164 -1.38 13.41 -16.45
C PHE A 164 -1.36 14.86 -15.97
N GLY A 165 -0.24 15.54 -15.90
CA GLY A 165 -0.15 16.88 -15.33
C GLY A 165 1.07 17.66 -15.77
N ASP A 166 1.24 18.81 -15.13
CA ASP A 166 2.42 19.64 -15.30
C ASP A 166 3.56 19.12 -14.40
N ASP A 167 4.79 19.57 -14.68
CA ASP A 167 5.96 19.31 -13.85
C ASP A 167 5.74 19.80 -12.40
N LEU A 168 6.38 19.13 -11.45
CA LEU A 168 6.38 19.54 -10.06
C LEU A 168 7.54 20.49 -9.72
N ASP A 169 8.23 21.02 -10.72
CA ASP A 169 9.35 21.93 -10.55
C ASP A 169 8.94 23.17 -9.73
N GLY A 170 9.74 23.47 -8.69
CA GLY A 170 9.48 24.58 -7.78
C GLY A 170 8.41 24.28 -6.71
N LEU A 171 7.77 23.11 -6.71
CA LEU A 171 6.88 22.74 -5.62
C LEU A 171 7.67 22.13 -4.46
N ARG A 172 7.42 22.62 -3.26
CA ARG A 172 7.96 22.07 -2.02
C ARG A 172 6.88 21.27 -1.30
N ILE A 173 7.13 19.98 -1.09
CA ILE A 173 6.13 19.03 -0.57
C ILE A 173 6.67 18.35 0.69
N ALA A 174 5.87 18.33 1.77
CA ALA A 174 6.17 17.59 2.98
C ALA A 174 5.50 16.21 2.92
N VAL A 175 6.26 15.12 3.15
CA VAL A 175 5.71 13.76 3.13
C VAL A 175 5.93 13.09 4.49
N ASP A 176 4.85 12.83 5.21
CA ASP A 176 4.88 12.00 6.41
C ASP A 176 4.62 10.54 6.05
N CYS A 177 5.69 9.75 6.02
CA CYS A 177 5.65 8.33 5.69
C CYS A 177 5.13 7.46 6.85
N GLY A 178 4.92 8.02 8.06
CA GLY A 178 4.42 7.27 9.21
C GLY A 178 5.23 6.04 9.58
N ASN A 179 6.55 6.02 9.31
CA ASN A 179 7.42 4.85 9.41
C ASN A 179 6.95 3.65 8.56
N GLY A 180 6.10 3.89 7.58
CA GLY A 180 5.49 2.90 6.70
C GLY A 180 6.19 2.73 5.35
N MET A 181 5.48 2.06 4.46
CA MET A 181 6.03 1.62 3.16
C MET A 181 6.04 2.71 2.09
N SER A 182 5.47 3.90 2.33
CA SER A 182 5.67 5.05 1.44
C SER A 182 7.11 5.58 1.45
N ALA A 183 7.87 5.35 2.53
CA ALA A 183 9.23 5.84 2.68
C ALA A 183 10.17 5.49 1.49
N PRO A 184 10.21 4.27 0.96
CA PRO A 184 10.99 3.96 -0.23
C PRO A 184 10.34 4.36 -1.57
N ALA A 185 9.11 4.86 -1.59
CA ALA A 185 8.35 5.09 -2.82
C ALA A 185 8.00 6.57 -3.04
N THR A 186 7.04 7.11 -2.31
CA THR A 186 6.46 8.44 -2.54
C THR A 186 7.49 9.57 -2.61
N PRO A 187 8.45 9.70 -1.66
CA PRO A 187 9.45 10.76 -1.75
C PRO A 187 10.37 10.64 -2.96
N THR A 188 10.62 9.41 -3.42
CA THR A 188 11.47 9.15 -4.59
C THR A 188 10.78 9.62 -5.87
N VAL A 189 9.54 9.18 -6.08
CA VAL A 189 8.77 9.57 -7.29
C VAL A 189 8.57 11.08 -7.36
N LEU A 190 8.19 11.74 -6.25
CA LEU A 190 7.98 13.19 -6.24
C LEU A 190 9.25 13.97 -6.59
N ARG A 191 10.43 13.53 -6.08
CA ARG A 191 11.72 14.15 -6.43
C ARG A 191 12.08 13.93 -7.91
N GLU A 192 11.83 12.74 -8.43
CA GLU A 192 12.07 12.43 -9.85
C GLU A 192 11.15 13.22 -10.79
N LEU A 193 9.99 13.67 -10.31
CA LEU A 193 9.06 14.56 -10.99
C LEU A 193 9.36 16.06 -10.79
N GLY A 194 10.47 16.40 -10.11
CA GLY A 194 10.94 17.78 -9.95
C GLY A 194 10.65 18.46 -8.61
N ALA A 195 9.88 17.83 -7.70
CA ALA A 195 9.54 18.46 -6.43
C ALA A 195 10.71 18.46 -5.42
N GLU A 196 10.79 19.52 -4.62
CA GLU A 196 11.57 19.52 -3.37
C GLU A 196 10.78 18.78 -2.29
N VAL A 197 11.33 17.67 -1.78
CA VAL A 197 10.62 16.82 -0.82
C VAL A 197 11.31 16.79 0.54
N VAL A 198 10.60 17.24 1.57
CA VAL A 198 10.97 17.04 2.97
C VAL A 198 10.19 15.85 3.52
N THR A 199 10.90 14.91 4.15
CA THR A 199 10.31 13.66 4.62
C THR A 199 10.29 13.60 6.14
N LEU A 200 9.10 13.38 6.72
CA LEU A 200 8.90 13.08 8.12
C LEU A 200 8.70 11.58 8.28
N ASN A 201 9.20 10.99 9.39
CA ASN A 201 9.06 9.56 9.67
C ASN A 201 9.46 8.65 8.48
N GLY A 202 10.51 9.05 7.74
CA GLY A 202 10.93 8.47 6.47
C GLY A 202 11.73 7.16 6.56
N ASN A 203 11.88 6.57 7.74
CA ASN A 203 12.46 5.25 7.94
C ASN A 203 11.37 4.20 8.16
N VAL A 204 11.50 3.04 7.55
CA VAL A 204 10.56 1.93 7.76
C VAL A 204 10.79 1.30 9.12
N ASP A 205 9.82 1.38 10.03
CA ASP A 205 9.86 0.80 11.37
C ASP A 205 8.48 0.25 11.74
N GLY A 206 8.39 -1.07 11.93
CA GLY A 206 7.13 -1.77 12.23
C GLY A 206 6.54 -1.50 13.61
N HIS A 207 7.21 -0.70 14.46
CA HIS A 207 6.66 -0.22 15.73
C HIS A 207 5.89 1.11 15.55
N PHE A 208 6.04 1.78 14.40
CA PHE A 208 5.44 3.08 14.11
C PHE A 208 5.72 4.15 15.19
N PRO A 209 7.00 4.44 15.53
CA PRO A 209 7.36 5.29 16.67
C PRO A 209 7.03 6.77 16.45
N GLY A 210 6.97 7.25 15.22
CA GLY A 210 6.69 8.65 14.90
C GLY A 210 5.23 9.02 15.11
N ARG A 211 4.32 8.13 14.70
CA ARG A 211 2.87 8.23 14.89
C ARG A 211 2.20 6.89 14.64
N GLY A 212 0.94 6.75 15.06
CA GLY A 212 0.14 5.59 14.68
C GLY A 212 0.03 5.42 13.15
N SER A 213 -0.09 4.19 12.68
CA SER A 213 -0.12 3.85 11.25
C SER A 213 -1.35 4.40 10.50
N LYS A 214 -2.42 4.83 11.21
CA LYS A 214 -3.60 5.45 10.61
C LYS A 214 -3.37 6.96 10.47
N PRO A 215 -3.42 7.53 9.24
CA PRO A 215 -3.32 8.98 9.04
C PRO A 215 -4.68 9.63 9.36
N THR A 216 -4.77 10.24 10.55
CA THR A 216 -5.92 11.06 10.99
C THR A 216 -5.45 12.47 11.23
N PRO A 217 -6.36 13.48 11.29
CA PRO A 217 -5.96 14.85 11.62
C PRO A 217 -5.14 14.98 12.91
N GLU A 218 -5.43 14.13 13.92
CA GLU A 218 -4.72 14.08 15.19
C GLU A 218 -3.33 13.42 15.06
N SER A 219 -3.23 12.33 14.30
CA SER A 219 -1.95 11.64 14.08
C SER A 219 -1.01 12.43 13.18
N LEU A 220 -1.56 13.26 12.28
CA LEU A 220 -0.80 14.13 11.37
C LEU A 220 -0.48 15.52 11.96
N ARG A 221 -0.70 15.74 13.27
CA ARG A 221 -0.47 17.04 13.92
C ARG A 221 0.93 17.60 13.66
N ASP A 222 1.96 16.75 13.65
CA ASP A 222 3.35 17.17 13.47
C ASP A 222 3.60 17.60 12.01
N LEU A 223 3.02 16.91 11.02
CA LEU A 223 3.04 17.32 9.61
C LEU A 223 2.30 18.65 9.42
N ARG A 224 1.12 18.79 10.00
CA ARG A 224 0.27 19.98 9.92
C ARG A 224 0.99 21.20 10.51
N ALA A 225 1.50 21.07 11.73
CA ALA A 225 2.26 22.13 12.39
C ALA A 225 3.55 22.47 11.61
N PHE A 226 4.25 21.46 11.09
CA PHE A 226 5.48 21.67 10.32
C PHE A 226 5.24 22.53 9.06
N ILE A 227 4.14 22.31 8.35
CA ILE A 227 3.77 23.09 7.16
C ILE A 227 3.35 24.51 7.57
N ALA A 228 2.42 24.65 8.51
CA ALA A 228 1.92 25.94 8.97
C ALA A 228 3.07 26.83 9.51
N ASP A 229 3.89 26.31 10.42
CA ASP A 229 5.03 27.04 11.01
C ASP A 229 6.04 27.48 9.94
N ALA A 230 6.34 26.62 8.96
CA ALA A 230 7.25 26.94 7.87
C ALA A 230 6.68 28.03 6.95
N ASN A 231 5.40 27.98 6.64
CA ASN A 231 4.72 28.93 5.76
C ASN A 231 4.45 30.29 6.46
N GLU A 232 4.27 30.29 7.78
CA GLU A 232 4.21 31.52 8.60
C GLU A 232 5.59 32.16 8.86
N GLY A 233 6.68 31.53 8.44
CA GLY A 233 8.05 32.02 8.68
C GLY A 233 8.50 31.83 10.13
N VAL A 234 7.89 30.94 10.90
CA VAL A 234 8.24 30.64 12.27
C VAL A 234 9.55 29.84 12.29
N ALA A 235 10.60 30.45 12.86
CA ALA A 235 11.90 29.81 13.06
C ALA A 235 11.76 28.55 13.92
N ALA A 236 12.35 27.43 13.50
CA ALA A 236 12.35 26.20 14.28
C ALA A 236 12.89 26.43 15.70
N PRO A 237 12.22 25.97 16.77
CA PRO A 237 12.65 26.18 18.15
C PRO A 237 14.08 25.67 18.37
N GLY A 238 14.99 26.56 18.81
CA GLY A 238 16.35 26.20 19.18
C GLY A 238 17.45 26.42 18.15
N ARG A 239 17.17 27.01 16.99
CA ARG A 239 18.19 27.47 16.04
C ARG A 239 18.04 28.97 15.72
N PRO A 240 18.64 29.88 16.49
CA PRO A 240 18.70 31.31 16.13
C PRO A 240 19.52 31.46 14.83
N GLY A 241 18.96 32.14 13.82
CA GLY A 241 19.66 32.52 12.59
C GLY A 241 19.55 31.56 11.41
N THR A 242 18.73 30.53 11.47
CA THR A 242 18.25 29.89 10.25
C THR A 242 16.92 30.54 9.86
N GLU A 243 17.00 31.67 9.17
CA GLU A 243 15.95 32.03 8.24
C GLU A 243 15.84 30.86 7.27
N ILE A 244 14.70 30.19 7.28
CA ILE A 244 14.37 29.25 6.21
C ILE A 244 14.05 30.18 5.03
N ASP A 245 15.11 30.53 4.29
CA ASP A 245 15.00 31.25 3.03
C ASP A 245 14.45 30.26 2.02
N ALA A 246 13.20 29.88 2.19
CA ALA A 246 12.58 28.85 1.40
C ALA A 246 11.15 29.27 1.08
N GLU A 247 10.84 29.18 -0.16
CA GLU A 247 9.45 29.11 -0.61
C GLU A 247 8.69 28.12 0.28
N GLY A 248 7.49 28.51 0.74
CA GLY A 248 6.69 27.69 1.65
C GLY A 248 6.33 26.34 1.04
N PHE A 249 5.83 25.42 1.84
CA PHE A 249 5.28 24.16 1.34
C PHE A 249 4.00 24.42 0.58
N ALA A 250 3.88 23.84 -0.63
CA ALA A 250 2.65 23.88 -1.41
C ALA A 250 1.55 23.03 -0.73
N PHE A 251 1.92 21.86 -0.24
CA PHE A 251 1.05 20.96 0.53
C PHE A 251 1.85 19.86 1.22
N GLY A 252 1.15 19.05 2.02
CA GLY A 252 1.69 17.85 2.65
C GLY A 252 0.92 16.59 2.31
N ILE A 253 1.60 15.46 2.43
CA ILE A 253 1.06 14.12 2.21
C ILE A 253 1.30 13.27 3.44
N GLY A 254 0.23 12.64 3.98
CA GLY A 254 0.31 11.63 5.02
C GLY A 254 -0.14 10.27 4.50
N HIS A 255 0.67 9.22 4.69
CA HIS A 255 0.33 7.85 4.31
C HIS A 255 0.02 6.96 5.52
N ASP A 256 -0.69 5.86 5.29
CA ASP A 256 -0.81 4.77 6.25
C ASP A 256 0.35 3.77 6.14
N GLY A 257 0.30 2.69 6.93
CA GLY A 257 1.45 1.79 7.10
C GLY A 257 1.89 1.03 5.85
N ASP A 258 0.98 0.70 4.95
CA ASP A 258 1.25 -0.03 3.69
C ASP A 258 1.05 0.83 2.43
N SER A 259 0.74 2.12 2.63
CA SER A 259 0.69 3.16 1.58
C SER A 259 -0.36 2.93 0.50
N ASP A 260 -1.48 2.33 0.85
CA ASP A 260 -2.66 2.25 0.00
C ASP A 260 -3.64 3.42 0.25
N ARG A 261 -3.33 4.31 1.23
CA ARG A 261 -4.10 5.51 1.58
C ARG A 261 -3.25 6.75 1.59
N ILE A 262 -3.93 7.86 1.30
CA ILE A 262 -3.34 9.19 1.29
C ILE A 262 -4.25 10.18 2.02
N VAL A 263 -3.66 11.10 2.76
CA VAL A 263 -4.32 12.29 3.32
C VAL A 263 -3.52 13.51 2.88
N ILE A 264 -4.19 14.50 2.35
CA ILE A 264 -3.58 15.76 1.92
C ILE A 264 -3.74 16.81 3.02
N VAL A 265 -2.68 17.57 3.25
CA VAL A 265 -2.64 18.73 4.14
C VAL A 265 -2.30 19.93 3.28
N ASP A 266 -3.11 21.00 3.34
CA ASP A 266 -2.88 22.22 2.57
C ASP A 266 -1.75 23.11 3.12
N ALA A 267 -1.51 24.24 2.47
CA ALA A 267 -0.45 25.18 2.83
C ALA A 267 -0.66 25.86 4.20
N ASP A 268 -1.88 25.87 4.71
CA ASP A 268 -2.24 26.43 6.01
C ASP A 268 -2.11 25.39 7.16
N GLY A 269 -1.78 24.12 6.81
CA GLY A 269 -1.71 23.02 7.75
C GLY A 269 -3.06 22.35 8.04
N ASP A 270 -4.07 22.61 7.23
CA ASP A 270 -5.38 22.01 7.38
C ASP A 270 -5.53 20.74 6.53
N VAL A 271 -6.21 19.73 7.09
CA VAL A 271 -6.49 18.50 6.35
C VAL A 271 -7.55 18.75 5.30
N VAL A 272 -7.20 18.49 4.04
CA VAL A 272 -8.15 18.52 2.92
C VAL A 272 -9.07 17.31 3.03
N HIS A 273 -10.38 17.56 3.00
CA HIS A 273 -11.36 16.46 3.08
C HIS A 273 -11.21 15.51 1.90
N GLU A 274 -11.31 14.21 2.16
CA GLU A 274 -11.12 13.17 1.14
C GLU A 274 -12.04 13.31 -0.06
N ASP A 275 -13.30 13.72 0.15
CA ASP A 275 -14.25 13.96 -0.95
C ASP A 275 -13.88 15.20 -1.80
N THR A 276 -13.20 16.19 -1.22
CA THR A 276 -12.66 17.33 -1.97
C THR A 276 -11.56 16.85 -2.92
N VAL A 277 -10.65 15.99 -2.44
CA VAL A 277 -9.60 15.39 -3.27
C VAL A 277 -10.23 14.55 -4.39
N LEU A 278 -11.25 13.74 -4.05
CA LEU A 278 -11.98 12.93 -5.03
C LEU A 278 -12.68 13.80 -6.08
N ALA A 279 -13.32 14.89 -5.66
CA ALA A 279 -13.99 15.83 -6.59
C ALA A 279 -13.00 16.48 -7.57
N LEU A 280 -11.82 16.93 -7.08
CA LEU A 280 -10.78 17.50 -7.93
C LEU A 280 -10.26 16.49 -8.96
N LEU A 281 -10.04 15.24 -8.54
CA LEU A 281 -9.63 14.17 -9.45
C LEU A 281 -10.74 13.86 -10.47
N ALA A 282 -12.00 13.76 -10.03
CA ALA A 282 -13.14 13.52 -10.89
C ALA A 282 -13.29 14.62 -11.95
N GLU A 283 -13.20 15.89 -11.54
CA GLU A 283 -13.23 17.04 -12.46
C GLU A 283 -12.10 16.96 -13.50
N ARG A 284 -10.88 16.63 -13.06
CA ARG A 284 -9.72 16.49 -13.95
C ARG A 284 -9.95 15.37 -14.97
N TYR A 285 -10.33 14.17 -14.53
CA TYR A 285 -10.58 13.03 -15.41
C TYR A 285 -11.74 13.30 -16.38
N THR A 286 -12.79 13.98 -15.95
CA THR A 286 -13.92 14.29 -16.85
C THR A 286 -13.55 15.33 -17.91
N ARG A 287 -12.72 16.32 -17.56
CA ARG A 287 -12.23 17.32 -18.52
C ARG A 287 -11.31 16.72 -19.59
N GLU A 288 -10.55 15.71 -19.26
CA GLU A 288 -9.59 15.05 -20.17
C GLU A 288 -10.20 13.84 -20.89
N SER A 289 -11.44 13.50 -20.57
CA SER A 289 -12.15 12.38 -21.21
C SER A 289 -12.61 12.73 -22.61
N ASP A 290 -12.35 11.87 -23.59
CA ASP A 290 -12.93 11.95 -24.94
C ASP A 290 -14.40 11.48 -24.99
N ALA A 291 -14.97 11.03 -23.88
CA ALA A 291 -16.35 10.58 -23.80
C ALA A 291 -17.32 11.75 -23.96
N ALA A 292 -18.38 11.60 -24.76
CA ALA A 292 -19.39 12.64 -24.96
C ALA A 292 -20.18 12.95 -23.69
N ASP A 293 -20.27 12.00 -22.78
CA ASP A 293 -20.94 12.12 -21.48
C ASP A 293 -20.11 11.33 -20.43
N PRO A 294 -19.04 11.94 -19.89
CA PRO A 294 -18.17 11.25 -18.93
C PRO A 294 -18.90 11.02 -17.60
N VAL A 295 -18.80 9.82 -17.07
CA VAL A 295 -19.43 9.40 -15.82
C VAL A 295 -18.38 9.08 -14.77
N VAL A 296 -18.53 9.64 -13.58
CA VAL A 296 -17.76 9.32 -12.39
C VAL A 296 -18.57 8.42 -11.47
N VAL A 297 -18.00 7.31 -11.04
CA VAL A 297 -18.62 6.39 -10.08
C VAL A 297 -17.94 6.56 -8.73
N THR A 298 -18.70 6.85 -7.70
CA THR A 298 -18.22 7.02 -6.33
C THR A 298 -18.79 5.96 -5.39
N THR A 299 -18.27 5.91 -4.16
CA THR A 299 -18.79 5.03 -3.11
C THR A 299 -20.07 5.62 -2.48
N PRO A 300 -20.99 4.78 -1.95
CA PRO A 300 -22.25 5.25 -1.35
C PRO A 300 -22.09 6.17 -0.14
N ASN A 301 -20.92 6.20 0.47
CA ASN A 301 -20.61 7.05 1.63
C ASN A 301 -19.87 8.34 1.26
N ALA A 302 -19.71 8.61 -0.03
CA ALA A 302 -19.21 9.90 -0.49
C ALA A 302 -20.20 11.02 -0.13
N SER A 303 -19.69 12.18 0.31
CA SER A 303 -20.53 13.30 0.71
C SER A 303 -21.02 14.10 -0.50
N GLY A 304 -22.06 14.94 -0.30
CA GLY A 304 -22.59 15.85 -1.32
C GLY A 304 -21.60 16.91 -1.83
N ARG A 305 -20.38 16.96 -1.32
CA ARG A 305 -19.29 17.82 -1.86
C ARG A 305 -18.85 17.42 -3.26
N ILE A 306 -19.19 16.20 -3.70
CA ILE A 306 -18.88 15.72 -5.05
C ILE A 306 -19.88 16.22 -6.07
N ASP A 307 -21.09 16.59 -5.61
CA ASP A 307 -22.18 17.06 -6.46
C ASP A 307 -22.12 18.59 -6.70
N GLU A 308 -21.30 19.34 -5.96
CA GLU A 308 -21.08 20.77 -6.06
C GLU A 308 -19.95 21.12 -7.04
#